data_14f69c0295324b7d1191e531304c7501
#
_entry.id   14f69c0295324b7d1191e531304c7501
#
_cell.length_a   1.000
_cell.length_b   1.000
_cell.length_c   1.000
_cell.angle_alpha   90.00
_cell.angle_beta   90.00
_cell.angle_gamma   90.00
#
_symmetry.space_group_name_H-M   'P 1'
#
loop_
_entity.id
_entity.type
_entity.pdbx_description
1 polymer ?
#
loop_
_entity_poly.entity_id
_entity_poly.type
_entity_poly.pdbx_seq_one_letter_code
_entity_poly.pdbx_strand_id
1 'polypeptide(L)'
;MPTQNFSFRIGFLAAFMLVSTFVAGCGEGGSGSSTSTGVGGDGSAATALAPRCDATASGTSTVQKPELLIKLADRYHEGWLASPAVADLNGDGTNEIIILRAERVETYGPEGNLLWTHSFTGRAWASPIVANLVGDSALEIAFAARDKVFVLDKAGQVLPGFPVTWQNEMRALGAGDVDGDGKLDLVASVGQRGPTDVVNAWHTDGTSVPGFPPNARGVSGCDAHCYLAGAYDQNVALGDFDGDGKADVIAPQDNSYVSIHKGTGEAFNANSMFNPKKVIGVRFMHDLALAVQGYANNEDTDLQAHFTNTAPAIADINGDGAYEAVFTGSVQNASQADRFKGVGLWAIRSDASRIPGWEAPFHAPHYLDGLWDSGNNIVGLTNQVTIADINATKPGLEMIFAGFDGRIHAVAADRTELWQMQYTTSTEVFTPGIVVADLSADGIPEIVFATYSSGENGSALFILDATGKKLFEEPLPNRGSMAVPTLADVDGDGTVDIVISLKDAVDKVELARIYRVPGSKTNCLLWPTGRANNLRNAWVPKKN
;
A
#
# COMPACT_ATOMS: atom_id res chain seq x y z
N MET A 1 -13.82 40.35 -45.98
CA MET A 1 -15.05 41.19 -46.01
C MET A 1 -16.21 40.30 -45.59
N PRO A 2 -17.10 40.70 -44.71
CA PRO A 2 -17.00 41.74 -43.67
C PRO A 2 -17.24 41.19 -42.24
N THR A 3 -16.79 41.98 -41.33
CA THR A 3 -17.01 42.05 -39.89
C THR A 3 -18.46 42.26 -39.50
N GLN A 4 -18.87 41.69 -38.37
CA GLN A 4 -19.92 42.33 -37.53
C GLN A 4 -19.61 42.15 -36.03
N ASN A 5 -19.33 43.26 -35.39
CA ASN A 5 -19.35 43.50 -33.93
C ASN A 5 -20.77 43.49 -33.39
N PHE A 6 -20.98 42.94 -32.22
CA PHE A 6 -22.07 43.35 -31.35
C PHE A 6 -21.61 43.47 -29.91
N SER A 7 -21.58 44.71 -29.42
CA SER A 7 -21.49 45.09 -28.02
C SER A 7 -22.89 45.13 -27.41
N PHE A 8 -23.05 44.68 -26.15
CA PHE A 8 -24.08 45.19 -25.23
C PHE A 8 -23.60 44.95 -23.80
N ARG A 9 -23.40 45.94 -23.14
CA ARG A 9 -23.82 46.88 -22.09
C ARG A 9 -24.11 46.22 -20.72
N ILE A 10 -23.42 46.76 -19.81
CA ILE A 10 -23.40 46.78 -18.36
C ILE A 10 -24.80 47.06 -17.74
N GLY A 11 -25.12 46.36 -16.68
CA GLY A 11 -26.17 46.72 -15.73
C GLY A 11 -25.72 46.44 -14.30
N PHE A 12 -25.36 47.49 -13.58
CA PHE A 12 -25.17 47.55 -12.13
C PHE A 12 -26.51 47.50 -11.43
N LEU A 13 -26.62 46.73 -10.35
CA LEU A 13 -27.53 47.06 -9.25
C LEU A 13 -26.93 46.66 -7.90
N ALA A 14 -26.90 47.59 -7.00
CA ALA A 14 -26.29 47.57 -5.69
C ALA A 14 -27.30 47.23 -4.59
N ALA A 15 -26.74 46.72 -3.51
CA ALA A 15 -27.11 46.90 -2.10
C ALA A 15 -28.39 46.25 -1.53
N PHE A 16 -28.21 45.50 -0.46
CA PHE A 16 -28.71 45.89 0.87
C PHE A 16 -28.06 45.04 1.97
N MET A 17 -27.38 45.71 2.91
CA MET A 17 -26.99 45.21 4.22
C MET A 17 -28.23 45.07 5.11
N LEU A 18 -28.28 44.03 5.90
CA LEU A 18 -29.02 44.00 7.16
C LEU A 18 -28.18 43.43 8.27
N VAL A 19 -27.80 44.28 9.18
CA VAL A 19 -27.21 44.00 10.49
C VAL A 19 -28.33 43.66 11.45
N SER A 20 -28.21 42.60 12.20
CA SER A 20 -29.02 42.38 13.41
C SER A 20 -28.12 41.77 14.50
N THR A 21 -27.84 42.60 15.47
CA THR A 21 -27.34 42.27 16.80
C THR A 21 -28.45 41.72 17.67
N PHE A 22 -28.18 40.68 18.48
CA PHE A 22 -28.81 40.42 19.79
C PHE A 22 -28.03 39.35 20.50
N VAL A 23 -27.37 39.70 21.58
CA VAL A 23 -27.64 39.68 23.02
C VAL A 23 -27.38 38.31 23.68
N ALA A 24 -26.45 38.36 24.64
CA ALA A 24 -25.99 37.31 25.52
C ALA A 24 -27.08 36.75 26.44
N GLY A 25 -26.99 35.46 26.71
CA GLY A 25 -27.70 34.81 27.78
C GLY A 25 -26.81 33.70 28.36
N CYS A 26 -26.36 33.88 29.61
CA CYS A 26 -25.70 32.87 30.42
C CYS A 26 -26.69 31.79 30.86
N GLY A 27 -26.25 30.50 30.79
CA GLY A 27 -26.96 29.39 31.40
C GLY A 27 -26.01 28.21 31.58
N GLU A 28 -25.85 27.80 32.83
CA GLU A 28 -24.94 26.78 33.32
C GLU A 28 -25.35 25.33 32.93
N GLY A 29 -24.34 24.47 32.78
CA GLY A 29 -24.35 23.07 33.24
C GLY A 29 -24.80 22.02 32.25
N GLY A 30 -23.82 21.31 31.66
CA GLY A 30 -24.06 20.06 30.95
C GLY A 30 -22.75 19.48 30.44
N SER A 31 -22.30 18.39 31.03
CA SER A 31 -21.14 17.61 30.57
C SER A 31 -21.32 17.16 29.12
N GLY A 32 -20.67 17.84 28.21
CA GLY A 32 -20.64 17.52 26.80
C GLY A 32 -19.29 16.91 26.43
N SER A 33 -19.33 15.72 25.95
CA SER A 33 -18.28 15.04 25.22
C SER A 33 -17.69 16.00 24.18
N SER A 34 -16.40 16.29 24.28
CA SER A 34 -15.66 17.08 23.32
C SER A 34 -15.44 16.29 22.06
N THR A 35 -16.26 16.52 21.05
CA THR A 35 -15.92 16.16 19.67
C THR A 35 -14.84 17.11 19.20
N SER A 36 -13.59 16.63 19.15
CA SER A 36 -12.51 17.33 18.47
C SER A 36 -12.74 17.25 16.97
N THR A 37 -13.06 18.37 16.35
CA THR A 37 -13.00 18.52 14.89
C THR A 37 -11.53 18.64 14.49
N GLY A 38 -10.86 17.51 14.28
CA GLY A 38 -9.58 17.46 13.59
C GLY A 38 -9.85 17.47 12.09
N VAL A 39 -9.51 18.54 11.43
CA VAL A 39 -9.44 18.61 9.96
C VAL A 39 -8.16 17.89 9.54
N GLY A 40 -8.26 16.63 9.27
CA GLY A 40 -7.25 15.85 8.55
C GLY A 40 -7.93 15.32 7.31
N GLY A 41 -7.44 15.73 6.13
CA GLY A 41 -8.03 15.37 4.86
C GLY A 41 -7.79 13.93 4.44
N ASP A 42 -8.38 13.00 5.13
CA ASP A 42 -8.71 11.71 4.58
C ASP A 42 -10.23 11.66 4.47
N GLY A 43 -10.73 11.42 3.27
CA GLY A 43 -12.16 11.29 2.98
C GLY A 43 -12.81 10.16 3.77
N SER A 44 -12.68 10.24 5.09
CA SER A 44 -13.02 9.21 6.06
C SER A 44 -14.48 9.21 6.39
N ALA A 45 -15.32 9.23 5.39
CA ALA A 45 -16.71 9.03 5.69
C ALA A 45 -17.17 7.63 5.39
N ALA A 46 -16.41 6.57 5.69
CA ALA A 46 -17.03 5.27 5.74
C ALA A 46 -16.17 4.04 5.36
N THR A 47 -14.89 4.13 5.44
CA THR A 47 -14.20 2.93 5.90
C THR A 47 -13.88 3.20 7.35
N ALA A 48 -14.52 2.51 8.27
CA ALA A 48 -13.94 2.42 9.58
C ALA A 48 -12.54 1.83 9.37
N LEU A 49 -11.54 2.73 9.26
CA LEU A 49 -10.15 2.29 9.38
C LEU A 49 -10.12 1.49 10.66
N ALA A 50 -9.57 0.31 10.60
CA ALA A 50 -9.44 -0.52 11.78
C ALA A 50 -8.91 0.34 12.94
N PRO A 51 -9.46 0.22 14.15
CA PRO A 51 -9.08 1.06 15.25
C PRO A 51 -7.56 1.02 15.43
N ARG A 52 -6.90 2.17 15.29
CA ARG A 52 -5.46 2.25 15.52
C ARG A 52 -5.19 2.04 16.99
N CYS A 53 -4.30 1.16 17.27
CA CYS A 53 -3.73 0.98 18.57
C CYS A 53 -2.21 1.15 18.50
N ASP A 54 -1.61 1.23 19.67
CA ASP A 54 -0.17 1.12 19.83
C ASP A 54 0.14 -0.12 20.65
N ALA A 55 1.36 -0.61 20.52
CA ALA A 55 1.86 -1.57 21.47
C ALA A 55 1.80 -0.92 22.87
N THR A 56 1.10 -1.56 23.80
CA THR A 56 1.05 -1.14 25.20
C THR A 56 2.05 -1.90 26.07
N ALA A 57 2.60 -2.97 25.51
CA ALA A 57 3.63 -3.80 26.10
C ALA A 57 4.64 -4.26 25.03
N SER A 58 5.67 -4.96 25.48
CA SER A 58 6.70 -5.51 24.58
C SER A 58 7.17 -6.84 25.11
N GLY A 59 7.69 -7.69 24.23
CA GLY A 59 8.23 -9.00 24.59
C GLY A 59 7.51 -10.15 23.88
N THR A 60 7.40 -11.26 24.58
CA THR A 60 6.77 -12.48 24.06
C THR A 60 5.30 -12.51 24.38
N SER A 61 4.49 -12.93 23.44
CA SER A 61 3.06 -13.18 23.60
C SER A 61 2.71 -14.65 23.34
N THR A 62 1.43 -14.98 23.46
CA THR A 62 0.91 -16.30 23.14
C THR A 62 -0.43 -16.16 22.42
N VAL A 63 -0.54 -16.76 21.24
CA VAL A 63 -1.77 -16.79 20.45
C VAL A 63 -2.40 -18.18 20.56
N GLN A 64 -3.72 -18.25 20.69
CA GLN A 64 -4.43 -19.52 20.56
C GLN A 64 -4.28 -20.04 19.13
N LYS A 65 -4.27 -21.37 18.97
CA LYS A 65 -4.10 -21.99 17.66
C LYS A 65 -5.22 -21.53 16.72
N PRO A 66 -4.89 -20.93 15.56
CA PRO A 66 -5.89 -20.58 14.57
C PRO A 66 -6.69 -21.80 14.09
N GLU A 67 -7.98 -21.61 13.91
CA GLU A 67 -8.91 -22.63 13.48
C GLU A 67 -9.36 -22.36 12.04
N LEU A 68 -9.19 -23.34 11.16
CA LEU A 68 -9.66 -23.22 9.78
C LEU A 68 -11.19 -23.26 9.76
N LEU A 69 -11.83 -22.13 9.43
CA LEU A 69 -13.29 -22.01 9.35
C LEU A 69 -13.82 -22.33 7.95
N ILE A 70 -13.26 -21.67 6.95
CA ILE A 70 -13.84 -21.64 5.61
C ILE A 70 -12.76 -21.95 4.57
N LYS A 71 -13.16 -22.74 3.58
CA LYS A 71 -12.43 -22.95 2.34
C LYS A 71 -13.31 -22.48 1.19
N LEU A 72 -12.89 -21.42 0.52
CA LEU A 72 -13.55 -21.00 -0.69
C LEU A 72 -13.03 -21.81 -1.87
N ALA A 73 -13.90 -22.14 -2.81
CA ALA A 73 -13.59 -23.00 -3.93
C ALA A 73 -13.66 -22.26 -5.27
N ASP A 74 -12.60 -22.38 -6.05
CA ASP A 74 -12.60 -22.07 -7.48
C ASP A 74 -11.69 -23.07 -8.19
N ARG A 75 -12.02 -23.43 -9.41
CA ARG A 75 -11.31 -24.45 -10.15
C ARG A 75 -10.44 -23.91 -11.29
N TYR A 76 -10.63 -22.66 -11.71
CA TYR A 76 -10.13 -22.19 -13.00
C TYR A 76 -9.30 -20.91 -12.96
N HIS A 77 -9.31 -20.15 -11.86
CA HIS A 77 -8.72 -18.81 -11.84
C HIS A 77 -7.60 -18.73 -10.83
N GLU A 78 -6.40 -18.40 -11.32
CA GLU A 78 -5.24 -18.20 -10.45
C GLU A 78 -5.34 -16.91 -9.65
N GLY A 79 -4.94 -16.97 -8.37
CA GLY A 79 -4.62 -15.80 -7.58
C GLY A 79 -3.24 -15.25 -7.94
N TRP A 80 -3.10 -13.93 -7.87
CA TRP A 80 -1.83 -13.23 -8.02
C TRP A 80 -1.51 -12.45 -6.74
N LEU A 81 -1.01 -11.22 -6.85
CA LEU A 81 -0.58 -10.42 -5.70
C LEU A 81 -1.73 -9.71 -4.96
N ALA A 82 -2.94 -9.73 -5.52
CA ALA A 82 -4.07 -9.03 -4.95
C ALA A 82 -4.47 -9.62 -3.59
N SER A 83 -4.24 -8.85 -2.53
CA SER A 83 -4.71 -9.17 -1.18
C SER A 83 -6.23 -9.14 -1.14
N PRO A 84 -6.90 -10.03 -0.40
CA PRO A 84 -8.34 -9.94 -0.17
C PRO A 84 -8.71 -8.59 0.45
N ALA A 85 -9.95 -8.13 0.20
CA ALA A 85 -10.56 -7.09 1.01
C ALA A 85 -11.73 -7.68 1.79
N VAL A 86 -11.99 -7.12 2.96
CA VAL A 86 -13.07 -7.52 3.84
C VAL A 86 -13.78 -6.25 4.31
N ALA A 87 -15.09 -6.15 4.07
CA ALA A 87 -15.89 -4.99 4.44
C ALA A 87 -17.39 -5.33 4.43
N ASP A 88 -18.16 -4.66 5.25
CA ASP A 88 -19.62 -4.72 5.25
C ASP A 88 -20.18 -3.89 4.09
N LEU A 89 -20.35 -4.53 2.92
CA LEU A 89 -20.83 -3.87 1.70
C LEU A 89 -22.32 -3.59 1.73
N ASN A 90 -23.07 -4.35 2.49
CA ASN A 90 -24.52 -4.30 2.48
C ASN A 90 -25.11 -3.58 3.70
N GLY A 91 -24.33 -3.34 4.75
CA GLY A 91 -24.70 -2.65 5.98
C GLY A 91 -25.46 -3.52 6.98
N ASP A 92 -25.26 -4.85 6.95
CA ASP A 92 -25.94 -5.78 7.84
C ASP A 92 -25.17 -6.13 9.13
N GLY A 93 -23.93 -5.62 9.24
CA GLY A 93 -23.05 -5.83 10.40
C GLY A 93 -22.15 -7.05 10.30
N THR A 94 -22.21 -7.77 9.20
CA THR A 94 -21.23 -8.82 8.84
C THR A 94 -20.43 -8.37 7.62
N ASN A 95 -19.24 -8.94 7.41
CA ASN A 95 -18.38 -8.48 6.35
C ASN A 95 -18.36 -9.45 5.17
N GLU A 96 -18.42 -8.88 3.97
CA GLU A 96 -18.18 -9.61 2.74
C GLU A 96 -16.69 -9.77 2.49
N ILE A 97 -16.32 -10.90 1.89
CA ILE A 97 -14.95 -11.21 1.45
C ILE A 97 -14.85 -10.97 -0.05
N ILE A 98 -14.03 -10.01 -0.46
CA ILE A 98 -13.81 -9.64 -1.86
C ILE A 98 -12.46 -10.23 -2.31
N ILE A 99 -12.50 -11.11 -3.30
CA ILE A 99 -11.32 -11.79 -3.85
C ILE A 99 -11.17 -11.48 -5.33
N LEU A 100 -10.01 -10.94 -5.67
CA LEU A 100 -9.62 -10.59 -7.02
C LEU A 100 -8.67 -11.66 -7.57
N ARG A 101 -9.02 -12.22 -8.72
CA ARG A 101 -8.24 -13.28 -9.37
C ARG A 101 -8.05 -12.97 -10.87
N ALA A 102 -7.45 -13.89 -11.59
CA ALA A 102 -7.44 -13.78 -13.05
C ALA A 102 -8.88 -13.78 -13.58
N GLU A 103 -9.23 -12.75 -14.36
CA GLU A 103 -10.48 -12.60 -15.11
C GLU A 103 -11.76 -12.43 -14.27
N ARG A 104 -11.67 -12.33 -12.92
CA ARG A 104 -12.85 -12.09 -12.09
C ARG A 104 -12.58 -11.45 -10.74
N VAL A 105 -13.57 -10.72 -10.28
CA VAL A 105 -13.80 -10.35 -8.88
C VAL A 105 -14.97 -11.18 -8.36
N GLU A 106 -14.80 -11.77 -7.21
CA GLU A 106 -15.82 -12.57 -6.53
C GLU A 106 -16.04 -12.03 -5.13
N THR A 107 -17.30 -11.91 -4.75
CA THR A 107 -17.70 -11.50 -3.41
C THR A 107 -18.45 -12.64 -2.72
N TYR A 108 -18.00 -12.94 -1.52
CA TYR A 108 -18.54 -14.02 -0.69
C TYR A 108 -19.10 -13.46 0.60
N GLY A 109 -20.18 -14.05 1.09
CA GLY A 109 -20.69 -13.76 2.42
C GLY A 109 -19.82 -14.38 3.52
N PRO A 110 -20.12 -14.06 4.79
CA PRO A 110 -19.32 -14.49 5.95
C PRO A 110 -19.27 -16.02 6.13
N GLU A 111 -20.22 -16.75 5.58
CA GLU A 111 -20.27 -18.21 5.60
C GLU A 111 -19.54 -18.86 4.41
N GLY A 112 -18.95 -18.05 3.51
CA GLY A 112 -18.26 -18.52 2.31
C GLY A 112 -19.18 -18.81 1.11
N ASN A 113 -20.44 -18.42 1.16
CA ASN A 113 -21.37 -18.51 0.03
C ASN A 113 -21.08 -17.41 -0.98
N LEU A 114 -20.96 -17.76 -2.26
CA LEU A 114 -20.75 -16.80 -3.34
C LEU A 114 -22.01 -15.93 -3.49
N LEU A 115 -21.83 -14.60 -3.38
CA LEU A 115 -22.90 -13.62 -3.55
C LEU A 115 -23.03 -13.19 -5.02
N TRP A 116 -21.91 -12.78 -5.61
CA TRP A 116 -21.85 -12.39 -7.01
C TRP A 116 -20.43 -12.49 -7.59
N THR A 117 -20.35 -12.48 -8.90
CA THR A 117 -19.10 -12.46 -9.68
C THR A 117 -19.19 -11.38 -10.75
N HIS A 118 -18.14 -10.57 -10.88
CA HIS A 118 -17.93 -9.70 -12.02
C HIS A 118 -16.75 -10.22 -12.84
N SER A 119 -16.95 -10.42 -14.16
CA SER A 119 -15.91 -10.92 -15.06
C SER A 119 -15.28 -9.79 -15.86
N PHE A 120 -13.98 -9.88 -16.06
CA PHE A 120 -13.19 -8.95 -16.87
C PHE A 120 -12.15 -9.74 -17.70
N THR A 121 -11.34 -9.06 -18.50
CA THR A 121 -10.33 -9.73 -19.32
C THR A 121 -8.93 -9.51 -18.74
N GLY A 122 -8.19 -10.58 -18.52
CA GLY A 122 -6.79 -10.57 -18.12
C GLY A 122 -6.55 -10.74 -16.64
N ARG A 123 -5.36 -10.36 -16.18
CA ARG A 123 -4.95 -10.51 -14.79
C ARG A 123 -5.20 -9.23 -14.01
N ALA A 124 -5.52 -9.38 -12.75
CA ALA A 124 -5.48 -8.31 -11.77
C ALA A 124 -4.31 -8.56 -10.81
N TRP A 125 -3.47 -7.55 -10.65
CA TRP A 125 -2.29 -7.59 -9.78
C TRP A 125 -2.52 -6.77 -8.52
N ALA A 126 -3.09 -5.57 -8.67
CA ALA A 126 -3.38 -4.68 -7.56
C ALA A 126 -4.49 -5.25 -6.68
N SER A 127 -4.35 -5.07 -5.37
CA SER A 127 -5.39 -5.41 -4.41
C SER A 127 -6.62 -4.52 -4.62
N PRO A 128 -7.85 -5.02 -4.43
CA PRO A 128 -9.04 -4.21 -4.54
C PRO A 128 -9.09 -3.16 -3.42
N ILE A 129 -9.51 -1.96 -3.79
CA ILE A 129 -9.86 -0.89 -2.87
C ILE A 129 -11.33 -1.06 -2.52
N VAL A 130 -11.68 -0.89 -1.24
CA VAL A 130 -13.08 -0.85 -0.79
C VAL A 130 -13.27 0.37 0.08
N ALA A 131 -14.08 1.32 -0.41
CA ALA A 131 -14.33 2.59 0.26
C ALA A 131 -15.63 3.22 -0.26
N ASN A 132 -16.15 4.21 0.45
CA ASN A 132 -17.16 5.11 -0.09
C ASN A 132 -16.48 6.06 -1.10
N LEU A 133 -16.44 5.66 -2.36
CA LEU A 133 -15.76 6.40 -3.43
C LEU A 133 -16.63 7.51 -4.00
N VAL A 134 -17.96 7.36 -3.99
CA VAL A 134 -18.85 8.33 -4.61
C VAL A 134 -19.53 9.28 -3.62
N GLY A 135 -19.33 9.07 -2.33
CA GLY A 135 -19.79 10.00 -1.28
C GLY A 135 -21.26 9.84 -0.89
N ASP A 136 -21.87 8.69 -1.15
CA ASP A 136 -23.29 8.41 -0.85
C ASP A 136 -23.52 7.49 0.36
N SER A 137 -22.48 7.18 1.13
CA SER A 137 -22.43 6.24 2.25
C SER A 137 -22.41 4.75 1.92
N ALA A 138 -22.58 4.36 0.67
CA ALA A 138 -22.33 2.99 0.23
C ALA A 138 -20.81 2.75 0.07
N LEU A 139 -20.41 1.49 0.01
CA LEU A 139 -19.04 1.11 -0.30
C LEU A 139 -18.97 0.63 -1.75
N GLU A 140 -17.98 1.14 -2.47
CA GLU A 140 -17.62 0.71 -3.80
C GLU A 140 -16.35 -0.12 -3.79
N ILE A 141 -16.16 -0.89 -4.85
CA ILE A 141 -15.00 -1.74 -5.07
C ILE A 141 -14.26 -1.23 -6.29
N ALA A 142 -13.05 -0.66 -6.11
CA ALA A 142 -12.20 -0.30 -7.24
C ALA A 142 -11.08 -1.32 -7.43
N PHE A 143 -10.76 -1.64 -8.69
CA PHE A 143 -9.66 -2.54 -9.02
C PHE A 143 -9.07 -2.24 -10.40
N ALA A 144 -7.83 -2.66 -10.62
CA ALA A 144 -7.15 -2.55 -11.91
C ALA A 144 -6.97 -3.93 -12.54
N ALA A 145 -7.31 -4.03 -13.82
CA ALA A 145 -7.09 -5.22 -14.63
C ALA A 145 -6.57 -4.82 -16.02
N ARG A 146 -5.34 -5.28 -16.34
CA ARG A 146 -4.62 -4.86 -17.53
C ARG A 146 -4.54 -3.32 -17.63
N ASP A 147 -5.07 -2.76 -18.72
CA ASP A 147 -5.08 -1.34 -19.05
C ASP A 147 -6.29 -0.57 -18.53
N LYS A 148 -7.08 -1.16 -17.60
CA LYS A 148 -8.35 -0.59 -17.14
C LYS A 148 -8.43 -0.52 -15.63
N VAL A 149 -9.03 0.55 -15.14
CA VAL A 149 -9.52 0.68 -13.77
C VAL A 149 -11.04 0.58 -13.79
N PHE A 150 -11.58 -0.25 -12.92
CA PHE A 150 -13.02 -0.46 -12.73
C PHE A 150 -13.43 0.07 -11.37
N VAL A 151 -14.65 0.58 -11.27
CA VAL A 151 -15.33 0.79 -10.00
C VAL A 151 -16.70 0.11 -10.06
N LEU A 152 -16.97 -0.73 -9.08
CA LEU A 152 -18.21 -1.49 -8.97
C LEU A 152 -18.99 -1.02 -7.74
N ASP A 153 -20.32 -1.06 -7.84
CA ASP A 153 -21.18 -0.97 -6.68
C ASP A 153 -21.18 -2.28 -5.85
N LYS A 154 -21.87 -2.25 -4.72
CA LYS A 154 -22.01 -3.43 -3.83
C LYS A 154 -22.68 -4.64 -4.48
N ALA A 155 -23.33 -4.49 -5.62
CA ALA A 155 -23.96 -5.57 -6.39
C ALA A 155 -23.07 -6.06 -7.56
N GLY A 156 -21.85 -5.56 -7.67
CA GLY A 156 -20.89 -5.94 -8.73
C GLY A 156 -21.17 -5.28 -10.08
N GLN A 157 -21.97 -4.21 -10.13
CA GLN A 157 -22.26 -3.48 -11.36
C GLN A 157 -21.26 -2.34 -11.55
N VAL A 158 -20.76 -2.17 -12.77
CA VAL A 158 -19.81 -1.10 -13.10
C VAL A 158 -20.50 0.26 -12.99
N LEU A 159 -19.88 1.19 -12.28
CA LEU A 159 -20.39 2.55 -12.14
C LEU A 159 -20.21 3.38 -13.41
N PRO A 160 -21.07 4.41 -13.62
CA PRO A 160 -20.91 5.38 -14.70
C PRO A 160 -19.51 6.04 -14.68
N GLY A 161 -18.92 6.24 -15.85
CA GLY A 161 -17.56 6.77 -15.98
C GLY A 161 -16.48 5.69 -16.04
N PHE A 162 -16.79 4.46 -15.63
CA PHE A 162 -15.88 3.32 -15.63
C PHE A 162 -16.29 2.25 -16.65
N PRO A 163 -15.35 1.37 -17.08
CA PRO A 163 -13.93 1.42 -16.76
C PRO A 163 -13.20 2.57 -17.51
N VAL A 164 -12.29 3.24 -16.80
CA VAL A 164 -11.32 4.11 -17.49
C VAL A 164 -10.20 3.27 -18.07
N THR A 165 -9.67 3.69 -19.21
CA THR A 165 -8.57 3.00 -19.91
C THR A 165 -7.34 3.89 -19.93
N TRP A 166 -6.19 3.31 -19.66
CA TRP A 166 -4.91 4.01 -19.76
C TRP A 166 -3.96 3.21 -20.66
N GLN A 167 -2.81 2.81 -20.13
CA GLN A 167 -1.77 2.16 -20.93
C GLN A 167 -1.21 0.94 -20.20
N ASN A 168 -0.70 0.00 -20.96
CA ASN A 168 0.01 -1.17 -20.46
C ASN A 168 -0.79 -1.98 -19.41
N GLU A 169 -0.09 -2.63 -18.51
CA GLU A 169 -0.68 -3.40 -17.42
C GLU A 169 -0.51 -2.62 -16.11
N MET A 170 -1.61 -2.12 -15.56
CA MET A 170 -1.62 -1.46 -14.26
C MET A 170 -1.47 -2.51 -13.17
N ARG A 171 -0.46 -2.36 -12.32
CA ARG A 171 -0.10 -3.35 -11.31
C ARG A 171 -0.18 -2.85 -9.88
N ALA A 172 -0.33 -1.55 -9.71
CA ALA A 172 -0.64 -0.92 -8.43
C ALA A 172 -1.87 -0.04 -8.55
N LEU A 173 -2.65 0.00 -7.49
CA LEU A 173 -3.80 0.89 -7.33
C LEU A 173 -3.89 1.29 -5.86
N GLY A 174 -4.08 2.57 -5.61
CA GLY A 174 -4.32 3.14 -4.29
C GLY A 174 -5.33 4.27 -4.36
N ALA A 175 -5.94 4.65 -3.24
CA ALA A 175 -6.85 5.78 -3.16
C ALA A 175 -6.39 6.81 -2.11
N GLY A 176 -6.61 8.09 -2.42
CA GLY A 176 -6.34 9.23 -1.56
C GLY A 176 -6.92 10.50 -2.16
N ASP A 177 -7.12 11.55 -1.37
CA ASP A 177 -7.56 12.86 -1.85
C ASP A 177 -6.35 13.60 -2.45
N VAL A 178 -6.12 13.41 -3.74
CA VAL A 178 -4.91 13.88 -4.43
C VAL A 178 -4.98 15.37 -4.72
N ASP A 179 -6.14 15.89 -5.14
CA ASP A 179 -6.27 17.30 -5.49
C ASP A 179 -6.81 18.18 -4.35
N GLY A 180 -7.16 17.59 -3.22
CA GLY A 180 -7.61 18.30 -2.01
C GLY A 180 -9.05 18.79 -2.09
N ASP A 181 -9.90 18.13 -2.88
CA ASP A 181 -11.33 18.47 -3.00
C ASP A 181 -12.20 17.81 -1.91
N GLY A 182 -11.59 17.00 -1.05
CA GLY A 182 -12.25 16.27 0.04
C GLY A 182 -12.87 14.94 -0.40
N LYS A 183 -12.58 14.46 -1.61
CA LYS A 183 -13.00 13.17 -2.12
C LYS A 183 -11.79 12.30 -2.43
N LEU A 184 -12.04 11.01 -2.50
CA LEU A 184 -10.99 10.07 -2.88
C LEU A 184 -10.76 10.07 -4.39
N ASP A 185 -9.50 9.99 -4.79
CA ASP A 185 -9.06 9.74 -6.15
C ASP A 185 -8.42 8.37 -6.24
N LEU A 186 -8.42 7.80 -7.44
CA LEU A 186 -7.78 6.53 -7.74
C LEU A 186 -6.45 6.76 -8.46
N VAL A 187 -5.37 6.23 -7.92
CA VAL A 187 -4.02 6.36 -8.49
C VAL A 187 -3.49 4.99 -8.86
N ALA A 188 -3.07 4.83 -10.11
CA ALA A 188 -2.48 3.60 -10.59
C ALA A 188 -1.07 3.79 -11.13
N SER A 189 -0.26 2.74 -11.03
CA SER A 189 1.03 2.65 -11.71
C SER A 189 1.08 1.47 -12.67
N VAL A 190 1.96 1.55 -13.69
CA VAL A 190 2.08 0.56 -14.75
C VAL A 190 3.36 -0.23 -14.68
N GLY A 191 3.28 -1.51 -15.03
CA GLY A 191 4.34 -2.49 -14.94
C GLY A 191 5.26 -2.62 -16.15
N GLN A 192 5.24 -1.71 -17.11
CA GLN A 192 6.03 -1.84 -18.34
C GLN A 192 6.92 -0.64 -18.62
N ARG A 193 8.05 -0.92 -19.24
CA ARG A 193 8.90 0.11 -19.83
C ARG A 193 8.19 0.78 -21.00
N GLY A 194 8.24 2.10 -21.06
CA GLY A 194 7.70 2.88 -22.17
C GLY A 194 8.11 4.34 -22.07
N PRO A 195 7.94 5.13 -23.15
CA PRO A 195 8.24 6.56 -23.14
C PRO A 195 7.17 7.40 -22.46
N THR A 196 6.37 6.80 -21.64
CA THR A 196 5.19 7.38 -21.01
C THR A 196 5.32 7.36 -19.49
N ASP A 197 4.47 8.14 -18.82
CA ASP A 197 4.41 8.17 -17.38
C ASP A 197 4.16 6.80 -16.75
N VAL A 198 4.69 6.61 -15.57
CA VAL A 198 4.47 5.38 -14.79
C VAL A 198 3.27 5.47 -13.86
N VAL A 199 2.72 6.68 -13.66
CA VAL A 199 1.62 6.98 -12.72
C VAL A 199 0.54 7.80 -13.41
N ASN A 200 -0.72 7.51 -13.13
CA ASN A 200 -1.88 8.33 -13.49
C ASN A 200 -2.92 8.34 -12.38
N ALA A 201 -3.79 9.36 -12.36
CA ALA A 201 -4.84 9.54 -11.37
C ALA A 201 -6.18 9.91 -12.01
N TRP A 202 -7.26 9.43 -11.41
CA TRP A 202 -8.64 9.69 -11.82
C TRP A 202 -9.52 9.96 -10.61
N HIS A 203 -10.41 10.93 -10.76
CA HIS A 203 -11.54 11.09 -9.86
C HIS A 203 -12.47 9.86 -9.91
N THR A 204 -13.28 9.70 -8.90
CA THR A 204 -14.21 8.56 -8.79
C THR A 204 -15.42 8.64 -9.72
N ASP A 205 -15.51 9.68 -10.56
CA ASP A 205 -16.43 9.77 -11.70
C ASP A 205 -15.76 9.36 -13.04
N GLY A 206 -14.49 8.95 -13.01
CA GLY A 206 -13.71 8.55 -14.16
C GLY A 206 -13.02 9.69 -14.91
N THR A 207 -13.17 10.94 -14.49
CA THR A 207 -12.43 12.07 -15.07
C THR A 207 -11.00 12.11 -14.56
N SER A 208 -10.08 12.71 -15.33
CA SER A 208 -8.67 12.78 -14.94
C SER A 208 -8.43 13.82 -13.86
N VAL A 209 -7.64 13.49 -12.85
CA VAL A 209 -7.15 14.45 -11.85
C VAL A 209 -6.21 15.47 -12.53
N PRO A 210 -6.40 16.78 -12.31
CA PRO A 210 -5.55 17.81 -12.90
C PRO A 210 -4.07 17.62 -12.49
N GLY A 211 -3.18 17.60 -13.48
CA GLY A 211 -1.75 17.38 -13.24
C GLY A 211 -1.28 15.95 -13.49
N PHE A 212 -2.21 15.02 -13.64
CA PHE A 212 -1.90 13.62 -13.95
C PHE A 212 -2.35 13.24 -15.38
N PRO A 213 -1.57 12.37 -16.08
CA PRO A 213 -0.24 11.90 -15.68
C PRO A 213 0.78 13.05 -15.69
N PRO A 214 1.82 13.05 -14.83
CA PRO A 214 2.71 14.19 -14.61
C PRO A 214 3.44 14.68 -15.86
N ASN A 215 3.77 13.79 -16.79
CA ASN A 215 4.50 14.10 -18.02
C ASN A 215 3.65 14.30 -19.28
N ALA A 216 2.35 14.09 -19.23
CA ALA A 216 1.46 14.21 -20.40
C ALA A 216 1.51 15.59 -21.09
N ARG A 217 2.11 16.58 -20.44
CA ARG A 217 2.23 17.96 -20.95
C ARG A 217 3.51 18.24 -21.75
N GLY A 218 4.27 17.22 -22.12
CA GLY A 218 5.53 17.41 -22.86
C GLY A 218 6.66 18.02 -22.04
N VAL A 219 6.50 18.12 -20.73
CA VAL A 219 7.61 18.43 -19.82
C VAL A 219 8.42 17.16 -19.75
N SER A 220 9.51 17.09 -20.49
CA SER A 220 10.40 15.95 -20.43
C SER A 220 10.89 15.83 -18.98
N GLY A 221 10.45 14.81 -18.32
CA GLY A 221 10.89 14.58 -16.99
C GLY A 221 12.38 14.37 -16.97
N CYS A 222 12.84 13.40 -17.56
CA CYS A 222 14.20 12.94 -17.60
C CYS A 222 14.55 12.70 -19.05
N ASP A 223 15.81 12.77 -19.39
CA ASP A 223 16.24 12.26 -20.70
C ASP A 223 15.70 10.85 -20.86
N ALA A 224 15.61 10.39 -22.08
CA ALA A 224 14.91 9.22 -22.56
C ALA A 224 14.89 7.94 -21.67
N HIS A 225 15.41 7.98 -20.47
CA HIS A 225 15.59 6.80 -19.62
C HIS A 225 14.97 6.87 -18.21
N CYS A 226 14.55 8.02 -17.72
CA CYS A 226 14.10 8.12 -16.30
C CYS A 226 12.65 7.68 -16.06
N TYR A 227 11.79 7.73 -17.06
CA TYR A 227 10.40 7.29 -16.96
C TYR A 227 10.11 6.02 -17.77
N LEU A 228 11.15 5.34 -18.19
CA LEU A 228 11.02 4.13 -19.00
C LEU A 228 10.90 2.86 -18.20
N ALA A 229 11.23 2.92 -16.91
CA ALA A 229 11.12 1.78 -16.05
C ALA A 229 9.74 1.78 -15.44
N GLY A 230 8.97 0.76 -15.71
CA GLY A 230 7.66 0.58 -15.12
C GLY A 230 7.75 0.47 -13.60
N ALA A 231 6.64 0.64 -12.97
CA ALA A 231 6.43 0.28 -11.60
C ALA A 231 5.84 -1.13 -11.57
N TYR A 232 6.43 -2.02 -10.80
CA TYR A 232 5.93 -3.39 -10.68
C TYR A 232 5.15 -3.55 -9.38
N ASP A 233 4.14 -4.40 -9.41
CA ASP A 233 3.56 -5.10 -8.27
C ASP A 233 3.29 -4.28 -6.98
N GLN A 234 2.20 -3.51 -6.96
CA GLN A 234 1.68 -2.79 -5.78
C GLN A 234 2.60 -1.71 -5.20
N ASN A 235 3.35 -1.03 -6.01
CA ASN A 235 4.39 -0.11 -5.60
C ASN A 235 3.98 1.37 -5.54
N VAL A 236 2.74 1.69 -5.30
CA VAL A 236 2.25 3.05 -5.07
C VAL A 236 1.96 3.27 -3.57
N ALA A 237 2.37 4.41 -3.01
CA ALA A 237 1.88 4.90 -1.72
C ALA A 237 1.29 6.30 -1.89
N LEU A 238 0.25 6.60 -1.10
CA LEU A 238 -0.50 7.83 -1.13
C LEU A 238 -0.71 8.35 0.29
N GLY A 239 -0.41 9.61 0.53
CA GLY A 239 -0.61 10.26 1.81
C GLY A 239 -0.09 11.69 1.79
N ASP A 240 -0.50 12.48 2.75
CA ASP A 240 -0.04 13.86 2.90
C ASP A 240 1.41 13.89 3.39
N PHE A 241 2.35 13.74 2.42
CA PHE A 241 3.78 13.55 2.70
C PHE A 241 4.47 14.85 3.11
N ASP A 242 4.01 16.01 2.65
CA ASP A 242 4.58 17.30 3.00
C ASP A 242 3.74 18.14 3.98
N GLY A 243 2.57 17.64 4.37
CA GLY A 243 1.70 18.30 5.34
C GLY A 243 0.84 19.41 4.75
N ASP A 244 0.58 19.40 3.44
CA ASP A 244 -0.23 20.41 2.76
C ASP A 244 -1.74 20.08 2.71
N GLY A 245 -2.12 18.93 3.23
CA GLY A 245 -3.51 18.45 3.31
C GLY A 245 -3.97 17.68 2.07
N LYS A 246 -3.08 17.35 1.14
CA LYS A 246 -3.35 16.58 -0.07
C LYS A 246 -2.56 15.29 -0.07
N ALA A 247 -3.09 14.27 -0.73
CA ALA A 247 -2.34 13.04 -0.88
C ALA A 247 -1.29 13.19 -1.98
N ASP A 248 -0.03 13.02 -1.61
CA ASP A 248 1.11 12.91 -2.51
C ASP A 248 1.26 11.47 -3.00
N VAL A 249 1.93 11.30 -4.14
CA VAL A 249 2.08 10.00 -4.80
C VAL A 249 3.54 9.58 -4.82
N ILE A 250 3.84 8.47 -4.17
CA ILE A 250 5.16 7.83 -4.18
C ILE A 250 5.10 6.58 -5.04
N ALA A 251 5.91 6.53 -6.11
CA ALA A 251 5.97 5.42 -7.04
C ALA A 251 7.43 5.06 -7.38
N PRO A 252 8.02 4.08 -6.71
CA PRO A 252 9.33 3.55 -7.09
C PRO A 252 9.30 2.97 -8.50
N GLN A 253 10.43 3.07 -9.19
CA GLN A 253 10.57 2.60 -10.57
C GLN A 253 11.45 1.35 -10.64
N ASP A 254 11.32 0.59 -11.72
CA ASP A 254 12.19 -0.57 -12.03
C ASP A 254 13.60 -0.10 -12.44
N ASN A 255 14.20 0.69 -11.60
CA ASN A 255 15.57 1.20 -11.70
C ASN A 255 16.04 1.73 -10.34
N SER A 256 17.03 2.62 -10.33
CA SER A 256 17.59 3.22 -9.12
C SER A 256 16.86 4.49 -8.65
N TYR A 257 15.63 4.73 -9.11
CA TYR A 257 14.90 5.97 -8.85
C TYR A 257 13.56 5.73 -8.18
N VAL A 258 13.15 6.72 -7.41
CA VAL A 258 11.80 6.82 -6.83
C VAL A 258 11.16 8.11 -7.33
N SER A 259 10.01 8.01 -7.96
CA SER A 259 9.19 9.16 -8.34
C SER A 259 8.30 9.56 -7.18
N ILE A 260 8.33 10.84 -6.81
CA ILE A 260 7.45 11.40 -5.79
C ILE A 260 6.82 12.67 -6.35
N HIS A 261 5.50 12.72 -6.38
CA HIS A 261 4.73 13.82 -6.94
C HIS A 261 3.73 14.36 -5.94
N LYS A 262 3.61 15.69 -5.92
CA LYS A 262 2.50 16.36 -5.24
C LYS A 262 1.17 16.03 -5.90
N GLY A 263 0.09 16.26 -5.18
CA GLY A 263 -1.25 16.18 -5.73
C GLY A 263 -1.50 17.04 -6.98
N THR A 264 -0.64 18.02 -7.23
CA THR A 264 -0.63 18.83 -8.46
C THR A 264 0.09 18.16 -9.64
N GLY A 265 0.70 16.99 -9.46
CA GLY A 265 1.58 16.33 -10.42
C GLY A 265 2.99 16.93 -10.46
N GLU A 266 3.31 17.98 -9.69
CA GLU A 266 4.67 18.50 -9.58
C GLU A 266 5.53 17.56 -8.75
N ALA A 267 6.80 17.39 -9.15
CA ALA A 267 7.73 16.61 -8.36
C ALA A 267 8.17 17.38 -7.12
N PHE A 268 8.38 16.65 -6.04
CA PHE A 268 9.12 17.16 -4.89
C PHE A 268 10.57 17.53 -5.27
N ASN A 269 11.34 18.05 -4.31
CA ASN A 269 12.71 18.51 -4.46
C ASN A 269 13.61 17.47 -5.13
N ALA A 270 13.42 17.31 -6.44
CA ALA A 270 14.29 16.49 -7.23
C ALA A 270 15.71 17.03 -7.13
N ASN A 271 16.70 16.16 -7.09
CA ASN A 271 18.08 16.54 -7.34
C ASN A 271 18.11 17.44 -8.58
N SER A 272 18.92 18.51 -8.56
CA SER A 272 19.00 19.51 -9.64
C SER A 272 19.21 18.88 -11.03
N MET A 273 19.80 17.71 -11.07
CA MET A 273 19.95 16.90 -12.25
C MET A 273 18.60 16.39 -12.81
N PHE A 274 17.60 16.19 -11.98
CA PHE A 274 16.27 15.78 -12.38
C PHE A 274 15.31 16.97 -12.57
N ASN A 275 15.73 18.18 -12.20
CA ASN A 275 14.94 19.37 -12.44
C ASN A 275 15.25 19.91 -13.87
N PRO A 276 14.26 20.02 -14.73
CA PRO A 276 12.81 19.92 -14.55
C PRO A 276 12.23 18.49 -14.63
N LYS A 277 13.03 17.49 -14.39
CA LYS A 277 12.70 16.08 -14.66
C LYS A 277 11.74 15.43 -13.65
N LYS A 278 11.36 16.14 -12.61
CA LYS A 278 10.32 15.75 -11.67
C LYS A 278 10.49 14.36 -11.03
N VAL A 279 11.73 14.01 -10.71
CA VAL A 279 12.09 12.73 -10.07
C VAL A 279 13.01 12.98 -8.90
N ILE A 280 12.71 12.41 -7.75
CA ILE A 280 13.68 12.25 -6.68
C ILE A 280 14.44 10.95 -6.95
N GLY A 281 15.73 11.07 -7.28
CA GLY A 281 16.60 9.93 -7.49
C GLY A 281 17.20 9.47 -6.17
N VAL A 282 17.06 8.18 -5.88
CA VAL A 282 17.84 7.49 -4.86
C VAL A 282 18.58 6.38 -5.58
N ARG A 283 19.82 6.58 -5.88
CA ARG A 283 20.58 5.64 -6.68
C ARG A 283 21.47 4.74 -5.85
N PHE A 284 22.03 5.29 -4.77
CA PHE A 284 22.96 4.60 -3.92
C PHE A 284 22.37 4.35 -2.56
N MET A 285 22.71 3.22 -2.00
CA MET A 285 22.05 2.71 -0.82
C MET A 285 22.65 3.15 0.49
N HIS A 286 23.94 3.36 0.51
CA HIS A 286 24.69 3.47 1.75
C HIS A 286 25.52 4.76 1.83
N ASP A 287 25.57 5.54 0.80
CA ASP A 287 26.33 6.79 0.75
C ASP A 287 25.45 7.94 0.24
N LEU A 288 25.09 8.84 1.15
CA LEU A 288 24.28 10.02 0.82
C LEU A 288 25.01 10.96 -0.15
N ALA A 289 26.33 11.11 -0.04
CA ALA A 289 27.10 11.96 -0.92
C ALA A 289 27.12 11.42 -2.35
N LEU A 290 27.19 10.11 -2.50
CA LEU A 290 27.04 9.45 -3.80
C LEU A 290 25.58 9.51 -4.28
N ALA A 291 24.61 9.36 -3.40
CA ALA A 291 23.19 9.50 -3.73
C ALA A 291 22.85 10.90 -4.22
N VAL A 292 23.43 11.93 -3.63
CA VAL A 292 23.27 13.35 -4.02
C VAL A 292 23.98 13.65 -5.33
N GLN A 293 25.11 13.04 -5.59
CA GLN A 293 25.76 13.08 -6.91
C GLN A 293 24.99 12.27 -7.97
N GLY A 294 24.27 11.43 -7.52
CA GLY A 294 23.07 10.63 -7.83
C GLY A 294 22.78 10.22 -9.18
N TYR A 295 23.54 10.41 -10.16
CA TYR A 295 23.11 10.02 -11.47
C TYR A 295 24.10 9.12 -12.19
N ALA A 296 23.55 8.57 -13.18
CA ALA A 296 24.06 7.70 -14.21
C ALA A 296 25.57 7.67 -14.42
N ASN A 297 26.22 8.73 -14.13
CA ASN A 297 27.66 8.86 -14.35
C ASN A 297 28.54 8.17 -13.29
N ASN A 298 27.92 7.66 -12.23
CA ASN A 298 28.59 6.90 -11.18
C ASN A 298 28.18 5.44 -11.20
N GLU A 299 28.13 4.87 -12.37
CA GLU A 299 27.81 3.46 -12.56
C GLU A 299 28.89 2.50 -12.05
N ASP A 300 30.03 3.01 -11.62
CA ASP A 300 31.16 2.26 -11.10
C ASP A 300 31.06 1.92 -9.61
N THR A 301 29.91 2.09 -8.97
CA THR A 301 29.75 1.75 -7.55
C THR A 301 29.45 0.26 -7.39
N ASP A 302 30.08 -0.34 -6.40
CA ASP A 302 29.86 -1.75 -6.04
C ASP A 302 28.47 -2.01 -5.45
N LEU A 303 27.80 -0.98 -4.95
CA LEU A 303 26.50 -1.06 -4.31
C LEU A 303 25.56 0.00 -4.88
N GLN A 304 24.49 -0.45 -5.49
CA GLN A 304 23.49 0.39 -6.12
C GLN A 304 22.09 -0.13 -5.80
N ALA A 305 21.17 0.78 -5.53
CA ALA A 305 19.77 0.43 -5.35
C ALA A 305 19.11 0.06 -6.66
N HIS A 306 18.17 -0.88 -6.58
CA HIS A 306 17.22 -1.17 -7.65
C HIS A 306 15.85 -1.43 -7.05
N PHE A 307 14.84 -0.67 -7.48
CA PHE A 307 13.54 -0.60 -6.82
C PHE A 307 12.45 -1.41 -7.54
N THR A 308 12.82 -2.41 -8.29
CA THR A 308 11.86 -3.37 -8.83
C THR A 308 11.05 -3.98 -7.68
N ASN A 309 9.74 -4.01 -7.78
CA ASN A 309 8.83 -4.60 -6.80
C ASN A 309 8.87 -3.99 -5.39
N THR A 310 9.24 -2.75 -5.29
CA THR A 310 9.20 -2.02 -4.02
C THR A 310 7.79 -1.50 -3.76
N ALA A 311 7.27 -1.79 -2.60
CA ALA A 311 6.00 -1.28 -2.12
C ALA A 311 6.24 -0.30 -0.97
N PRO A 312 6.28 1.02 -1.24
CA PRO A 312 6.59 2.04 -0.25
C PRO A 312 5.48 2.22 0.77
N ALA A 313 5.81 2.85 1.90
CA ALA A 313 4.86 3.34 2.89
C ALA A 313 5.21 4.78 3.28
N ILE A 314 4.25 5.50 3.85
CA ILE A 314 4.40 6.86 4.37
C ILE A 314 4.06 6.84 5.85
N ALA A 315 4.98 7.25 6.70
CA ALA A 315 4.79 7.31 8.15
C ALA A 315 5.73 8.34 8.78
N ASP A 316 5.34 8.90 9.90
CA ASP A 316 6.24 9.59 10.83
C ASP A 316 6.87 8.52 11.74
N ILE A 317 8.00 7.95 11.27
CA ILE A 317 8.58 6.77 11.93
C ILE A 317 9.26 7.08 13.26
N ASN A 318 9.73 8.32 13.45
CA ASN A 318 10.45 8.73 14.64
C ASN A 318 9.64 9.63 15.59
N GLY A 319 8.40 9.99 15.21
CA GLY A 319 7.50 10.80 16.01
C GLY A 319 7.87 12.29 16.10
N ASP A 320 8.64 12.83 15.15
CA ASP A 320 9.07 14.24 15.17
C ASP A 320 8.10 15.18 14.43
N GLY A 321 7.05 14.65 13.86
CA GLY A 321 6.03 15.41 13.16
C GLY A 321 6.29 15.61 11.68
N ALA A 322 7.37 15.09 11.10
CA ALA A 322 7.55 14.99 9.65
C ALA A 322 7.26 13.56 9.18
N TYR A 323 6.78 13.42 7.96
CA TYR A 323 6.59 12.09 7.36
C TYR A 323 7.84 11.64 6.63
N GLU A 324 8.10 10.35 6.68
CA GLU A 324 9.08 9.66 5.85
C GLU A 324 8.40 8.77 4.82
N ALA A 325 8.94 8.78 3.60
CA ALA A 325 8.74 7.72 2.63
C ALA A 325 9.68 6.58 2.97
N VAL A 326 9.15 5.42 3.29
CA VAL A 326 9.89 4.24 3.71
C VAL A 326 9.72 3.16 2.65
N PHE A 327 10.82 2.61 2.17
CA PHE A 327 10.79 1.59 1.12
C PHE A 327 12.06 0.73 1.12
N THR A 328 11.93 -0.49 0.64
CA THR A 328 13.03 -1.41 0.43
C THR A 328 13.51 -1.35 -1.02
N GLY A 329 14.67 -1.90 -1.30
CA GLY A 329 15.20 -2.07 -2.64
C GLY A 329 16.25 -3.15 -2.67
N SER A 330 16.41 -3.82 -3.81
CA SER A 330 17.48 -4.76 -4.01
C SER A 330 18.82 -4.04 -4.13
N VAL A 331 19.86 -4.70 -3.67
CA VAL A 331 21.23 -4.22 -3.75
C VAL A 331 21.99 -4.97 -4.81
N GLN A 332 22.62 -4.23 -5.69
CA GLN A 332 23.40 -4.80 -6.80
C GLN A 332 24.58 -3.90 -7.15
N ASN A 333 25.50 -4.38 -7.98
CA ASN A 333 26.48 -3.50 -8.58
C ASN A 333 25.90 -2.72 -9.77
N ALA A 334 26.58 -1.69 -10.21
CA ALA A 334 26.13 -0.80 -11.28
C ALA A 334 25.90 -1.53 -12.62
N SER A 335 26.67 -2.56 -12.91
CA SER A 335 26.52 -3.35 -14.13
C SER A 335 25.39 -4.38 -14.07
N GLN A 336 24.74 -4.52 -12.91
CA GLN A 336 23.75 -5.56 -12.61
C GLN A 336 24.29 -7.01 -12.76
N ALA A 337 25.60 -7.16 -12.87
CA ALA A 337 26.23 -8.47 -12.95
C ALA A 337 26.29 -9.18 -11.59
N ASP A 338 26.23 -8.40 -10.51
CA ASP A 338 26.19 -8.91 -9.15
C ASP A 338 24.96 -8.33 -8.44
N ARG A 339 23.91 -9.15 -8.33
CA ARG A 339 22.66 -8.83 -7.65
C ARG A 339 22.60 -9.38 -6.22
N PHE A 340 23.68 -9.97 -5.76
CA PHE A 340 23.76 -10.76 -4.53
C PHE A 340 24.23 -9.94 -3.33
N LYS A 341 23.72 -8.73 -3.20
CA LYS A 341 24.09 -7.80 -2.11
C LYS A 341 22.96 -7.58 -1.10
N GLY A 342 21.89 -8.35 -1.18
CA GLY A 342 20.79 -8.31 -0.24
C GLY A 342 19.79 -7.18 -0.48
N VAL A 343 19.21 -6.66 0.60
CA VAL A 343 18.15 -5.66 0.61
C VAL A 343 18.59 -4.44 1.40
N GLY A 344 18.32 -3.24 0.87
CA GLY A 344 18.40 -1.98 1.60
C GLY A 344 17.02 -1.49 2.01
N LEU A 345 16.94 -0.76 3.12
CA LEU A 345 15.74 -0.07 3.60
C LEU A 345 16.07 1.42 3.75
N TRP A 346 15.29 2.27 3.12
CA TRP A 346 15.44 3.73 3.15
C TRP A 346 14.29 4.39 3.89
N ALA A 347 14.59 5.52 4.53
CA ALA A 347 13.62 6.49 5.02
C ALA A 347 14.03 7.88 4.54
N ILE A 348 13.15 8.56 3.77
CA ILE A 348 13.44 9.84 3.13
C ILE A 348 12.31 10.82 3.42
N ARG A 349 12.65 12.08 3.75
CA ARG A 349 11.69 13.17 3.93
C ARG A 349 11.29 13.84 2.62
N SER A 350 10.21 14.60 2.65
CA SER A 350 9.68 15.32 1.49
C SER A 350 10.66 16.36 0.90
N ASP A 351 11.57 16.90 1.71
CA ASP A 351 12.65 17.80 1.28
C ASP A 351 13.92 17.05 0.83
N ALA A 352 13.85 15.74 0.68
CA ALA A 352 14.96 14.83 0.38
C ALA A 352 16.03 14.72 1.49
N SER A 353 15.80 15.31 2.66
CA SER A 353 16.68 15.14 3.83
C SER A 353 16.53 13.74 4.44
N ARG A 354 17.38 13.46 5.41
CA ARG A 354 17.34 12.22 6.20
C ARG A 354 17.16 12.55 7.66
N ILE A 355 16.45 11.71 8.38
CA ILE A 355 16.50 11.74 9.84
C ILE A 355 17.89 11.35 10.31
N PRO A 356 18.38 11.88 11.45
CA PRO A 356 19.68 11.51 11.99
C PRO A 356 19.82 9.99 12.17
N GLY A 357 20.91 9.44 11.65
CA GLY A 357 21.16 8.00 11.64
C GLY A 357 20.68 7.28 10.36
N TRP A 358 19.88 7.94 9.51
CA TRP A 358 19.42 7.41 8.22
C TRP A 358 20.11 8.04 7.01
N GLU A 359 21.28 8.66 7.20
CA GLU A 359 22.12 9.17 6.11
C GLU A 359 22.49 8.05 5.12
N ALA A 360 22.61 6.83 5.64
CA ALA A 360 22.70 5.60 4.85
C ALA A 360 21.49 4.70 5.15
N PRO A 361 21.04 3.85 4.22
CA PRO A 361 19.97 2.90 4.47
C PRO A 361 20.40 1.86 5.54
N PHE A 362 19.40 1.22 6.16
CA PHE A 362 19.67 -0.07 6.79
C PHE A 362 19.96 -1.09 5.68
N HIS A 363 20.96 -1.93 5.86
CA HIS A 363 21.37 -2.91 4.86
C HIS A 363 21.39 -4.32 5.43
N ALA A 364 20.53 -5.19 4.89
CA ALA A 364 20.56 -6.64 5.13
C ALA A 364 21.34 -7.32 3.98
N PRO A 365 22.66 -7.60 4.14
CA PRO A 365 23.53 -7.92 3.03
C PRO A 365 23.45 -9.38 2.56
N HIS A 366 22.71 -10.20 3.27
CA HIS A 366 22.66 -11.63 2.99
C HIS A 366 21.59 -11.96 1.95
N TYR A 367 21.79 -13.09 1.27
CA TYR A 367 20.85 -13.70 0.32
C TYR A 367 21.03 -15.22 0.34
N LEU A 368 20.03 -15.92 -0.16
CA LEU A 368 20.12 -17.36 -0.33
C LEU A 368 20.92 -17.69 -1.60
N ASP A 369 21.91 -18.55 -1.50
CA ASP A 369 22.68 -19.03 -2.65
C ASP A 369 21.74 -19.66 -3.69
N GLY A 370 21.95 -19.30 -4.97
CA GLY A 370 21.09 -19.76 -6.06
C GLY A 370 19.76 -19.02 -6.20
N LEU A 371 19.50 -18.00 -5.39
CA LEU A 371 18.27 -17.24 -5.42
C LEU A 371 17.95 -16.65 -6.81
N TRP A 372 18.96 -16.24 -7.56
CA TRP A 372 18.84 -15.66 -8.88
C TRP A 372 19.09 -16.65 -10.03
N ASP A 373 19.51 -17.89 -9.71
CA ASP A 373 19.91 -18.89 -10.71
C ASP A 373 18.70 -19.51 -11.42
N SER A 374 17.55 -19.55 -10.78
CA SER A 374 16.29 -19.99 -11.40
C SER A 374 15.77 -19.04 -12.48
N GLY A 375 16.57 -18.05 -12.86
CA GLY A 375 16.44 -17.23 -14.06
C GLY A 375 15.28 -16.24 -14.06
N ASN A 376 14.34 -16.33 -13.14
CA ASN A 376 13.16 -15.53 -13.22
C ASN A 376 12.48 -15.35 -11.87
N ASN A 377 12.67 -14.20 -11.24
CA ASN A 377 11.58 -13.58 -10.52
C ASN A 377 11.23 -14.08 -9.14
N ILE A 378 12.17 -14.12 -8.31
CA ILE A 378 11.99 -13.71 -6.91
C ILE A 378 11.41 -12.29 -6.87
N VAL A 379 11.72 -11.58 -7.90
CA VAL A 379 11.23 -10.26 -8.27
C VAL A 379 9.71 -10.22 -8.47
N GLY A 380 9.04 -11.34 -8.47
CA GLY A 380 7.57 -11.40 -8.59
C GLY A 380 6.83 -11.23 -7.27
N LEU A 381 7.53 -11.14 -6.13
CA LEU A 381 6.90 -10.89 -4.85
C LEU A 381 7.20 -9.47 -4.38
N THR A 382 6.15 -8.74 -4.08
CA THR A 382 6.22 -7.36 -3.63
C THR A 382 6.99 -7.28 -2.34
N ASN A 383 8.09 -6.56 -2.34
CA ASN A 383 8.87 -6.32 -1.14
C ASN A 383 8.22 -5.19 -0.33
N GLN A 384 7.07 -5.49 0.26
CA GLN A 384 6.32 -4.57 1.10
C GLN A 384 7.09 -4.32 2.39
N VAL A 385 7.23 -3.04 2.74
CA VAL A 385 7.57 -2.65 4.10
C VAL A 385 6.27 -2.44 4.89
N THR A 386 6.19 -3.06 6.05
CA THR A 386 5.09 -2.90 7.01
C THR A 386 5.57 -2.02 8.14
N ILE A 387 4.79 -1.02 8.52
CA ILE A 387 5.15 -0.06 9.58
C ILE A 387 4.13 -0.15 10.69
N ALA A 388 4.60 -0.51 11.88
CA ALA A 388 3.76 -0.67 13.06
C ALA A 388 4.57 -0.46 14.34
N ASP A 389 3.94 0.02 15.40
CA ASP A 389 4.51 -0.01 16.74
C ASP A 389 4.39 -1.43 17.28
N ILE A 390 5.49 -2.18 17.31
CA ILE A 390 5.53 -3.53 17.88
C ILE A 390 6.34 -3.59 19.19
N ASN A 391 6.88 -2.47 19.64
CA ASN A 391 7.74 -2.44 20.81
C ASN A 391 7.56 -1.16 21.64
N ALA A 392 6.65 -1.17 22.58
CA ALA A 392 6.36 -0.04 23.47
C ALA A 392 7.58 0.51 24.26
N THR A 393 8.72 -0.19 24.27
CA THR A 393 9.95 0.29 24.91
C THR A 393 10.88 1.06 23.98
N LYS A 394 10.59 1.08 22.69
CA LYS A 394 11.33 1.85 21.67
C LYS A 394 10.48 3.04 21.22
N PRO A 395 11.07 4.24 21.12
CA PRO A 395 10.36 5.38 20.53
C PRO A 395 10.19 5.19 19.01
N GLY A 396 9.04 5.58 18.50
CA GLY A 396 8.76 5.55 17.07
C GLY A 396 8.08 4.28 16.60
N LEU A 397 8.14 4.02 15.30
CA LEU A 397 7.51 2.86 14.66
C LEU A 397 8.60 1.92 14.14
N GLU A 398 8.29 0.63 14.14
CA GLU A 398 9.15 -0.38 13.56
C GLU A 398 8.78 -0.65 12.10
N MET A 399 9.81 -0.97 11.32
CA MET A 399 9.72 -1.35 9.92
C MET A 399 10.01 -2.83 9.77
N ILE A 400 9.05 -3.58 9.26
CA ILE A 400 9.12 -5.03 9.14
C ILE A 400 9.08 -5.40 7.65
N PHE A 401 10.05 -6.18 7.19
CA PHE A 401 10.15 -6.56 5.79
C PHE A 401 10.84 -7.92 5.60
N ALA A 402 10.69 -8.51 4.44
CA ALA A 402 11.38 -9.74 4.07
C ALA A 402 12.72 -9.43 3.38
N GLY A 403 13.77 -10.10 3.81
CA GLY A 403 15.07 -10.11 3.15
C GLY A 403 15.16 -11.13 2.01
N PHE A 404 16.23 -11.04 1.22
CA PHE A 404 16.56 -12.06 0.22
C PHE A 404 17.30 -13.27 0.82
N ASP A 405 17.50 -13.26 2.10
CA ASP A 405 18.14 -14.32 2.89
C ASP A 405 17.14 -15.31 3.50
N GLY A 406 15.86 -15.20 3.14
CA GLY A 406 14.79 -16.01 3.68
C GLY A 406 14.40 -15.68 5.11
N ARG A 407 14.67 -14.42 5.53
CA ARG A 407 14.32 -13.91 6.86
C ARG A 407 13.32 -12.78 6.79
N ILE A 408 12.58 -12.65 7.89
CA ILE A 408 11.87 -11.42 8.23
C ILE A 408 12.81 -10.60 9.12
N HIS A 409 12.92 -9.32 8.85
CA HIS A 409 13.69 -8.34 9.60
C HIS A 409 12.75 -7.34 10.25
N ALA A 410 13.03 -6.94 11.50
CA ALA A 410 12.38 -5.82 12.16
C ALA A 410 13.43 -4.78 12.57
N VAL A 411 13.22 -3.55 12.14
CA VAL A 411 14.15 -2.42 12.31
C VAL A 411 13.43 -1.28 12.99
N ALA A 412 13.98 -0.77 14.08
CA ALA A 412 13.41 0.37 14.81
C ALA A 412 13.69 1.71 14.09
N ALA A 413 12.96 2.75 14.50
CA ALA A 413 13.10 4.11 13.97
C ALA A 413 14.53 4.67 14.06
N ASP A 414 15.32 4.24 15.04
CA ASP A 414 16.74 4.58 15.19
C ASP A 414 17.68 3.76 14.28
N ARG A 415 17.13 2.98 13.36
CA ARG A 415 17.82 2.06 12.45
C ARG A 415 18.46 0.85 13.12
N THR A 416 18.16 0.59 14.36
CA THR A 416 18.62 -0.62 15.05
C THR A 416 17.81 -1.82 14.59
N GLU A 417 18.47 -2.89 14.15
CA GLU A 417 17.78 -4.17 13.96
C GLU A 417 17.40 -4.76 15.31
N LEU A 418 16.10 -4.95 15.52
CA LEU A 418 15.57 -5.54 16.74
C LEU A 418 15.74 -7.06 16.74
N TRP A 419 15.38 -7.66 15.63
CA TRP A 419 15.49 -9.10 15.41
C TRP A 419 15.40 -9.45 13.93
N GLN A 420 15.81 -10.66 13.63
CA GLN A 420 15.58 -11.32 12.34
C GLN A 420 15.15 -12.78 12.58
N MET A 421 14.21 -13.28 11.77
CA MET A 421 13.66 -14.62 11.90
C MET A 421 13.74 -15.36 10.58
N GLN A 422 14.45 -16.49 10.55
CA GLN A 422 14.54 -17.37 9.37
C GLN A 422 13.24 -18.14 9.18
N TYR A 423 12.49 -17.83 8.11
CA TYR A 423 11.27 -18.57 7.76
C TYR A 423 11.51 -19.64 6.70
N THR A 424 12.56 -19.49 5.89
CA THR A 424 12.95 -20.45 4.86
C THR A 424 14.45 -20.43 4.58
N THR A 425 14.97 -21.57 4.12
CA THR A 425 16.30 -21.68 3.50
C THR A 425 16.19 -22.06 2.02
N SER A 426 14.97 -22.16 1.50
CA SER A 426 14.70 -22.49 0.11
C SER A 426 14.72 -21.25 -0.76
N THR A 427 15.37 -21.33 -1.92
CA THR A 427 15.35 -20.29 -2.95
C THR A 427 14.03 -20.23 -3.72
N GLU A 428 13.06 -21.06 -3.40
CA GLU A 428 11.75 -21.13 -4.06
C GLU A 428 10.60 -20.63 -3.19
N VAL A 429 10.88 -20.27 -1.92
CA VAL A 429 9.85 -19.88 -0.95
C VAL A 429 10.02 -18.41 -0.57
N PHE A 430 8.93 -17.63 -0.71
CA PHE A 430 8.92 -16.18 -0.49
C PHE A 430 7.65 -15.75 0.26
N THR A 431 7.70 -14.57 0.87
CA THR A 431 6.49 -13.90 1.38
C THR A 431 6.24 -12.59 0.64
N PRO A 432 4.98 -12.31 0.26
CA PRO A 432 4.60 -11.06 -0.41
C PRO A 432 4.60 -9.86 0.53
N GLY A 433 4.46 -10.08 1.83
CA GLY A 433 4.41 -9.04 2.85
C GLY A 433 3.79 -9.52 4.14
N ILE A 434 3.77 -8.62 5.10
CA ILE A 434 3.47 -8.89 6.50
C ILE A 434 2.29 -8.04 6.94
N VAL A 435 1.45 -8.58 7.82
CA VAL A 435 0.38 -7.85 8.52
C VAL A 435 0.60 -7.93 10.02
N VAL A 436 0.09 -6.95 10.77
CA VAL A 436 0.33 -6.79 12.21
C VAL A 436 -0.96 -6.45 12.94
N ALA A 437 -1.24 -7.20 13.99
CA ALA A 437 -2.35 -6.97 14.92
C ALA A 437 -2.05 -7.57 16.29
N ASP A 438 -2.71 -7.07 17.34
CA ASP A 438 -2.73 -7.75 18.64
C ASP A 438 -3.76 -8.88 18.60
N LEU A 439 -3.29 -10.09 18.27
CA LEU A 439 -4.11 -11.29 18.16
C LEU A 439 -4.32 -12.01 19.49
N SER A 440 -3.61 -11.61 20.50
CA SER A 440 -3.69 -12.18 21.86
C SER A 440 -4.52 -11.32 22.81
N ALA A 441 -4.82 -10.08 22.42
CA ALA A 441 -5.47 -9.05 23.22
C ALA A 441 -4.70 -8.72 24.53
N ASP A 442 -3.37 -8.85 24.51
CA ASP A 442 -2.48 -8.57 25.64
C ASP A 442 -1.70 -7.25 25.50
N GLY A 443 -1.88 -6.53 24.39
CA GLY A 443 -1.20 -5.29 24.08
C GLY A 443 0.18 -5.46 23.42
N ILE A 444 0.54 -6.69 23.07
CA ILE A 444 1.76 -7.02 22.30
C ILE A 444 1.32 -7.48 20.90
N PRO A 445 1.62 -6.74 19.84
CA PRO A 445 1.19 -7.12 18.50
C PRO A 445 1.91 -8.37 17.98
N GLU A 446 1.18 -9.20 17.25
CA GLU A 446 1.72 -10.31 16.51
C GLU A 446 1.92 -9.96 15.03
N ILE A 447 2.85 -10.68 14.43
CA ILE A 447 3.28 -10.53 13.04
C ILE A 447 2.79 -11.74 12.26
N VAL A 448 1.97 -11.54 11.23
CA VAL A 448 1.36 -12.59 10.43
C VAL A 448 1.79 -12.47 8.99
N PHE A 449 2.19 -13.59 8.37
CA PHE A 449 2.47 -13.64 6.95
C PHE A 449 2.23 -15.04 6.37
N ALA A 450 1.93 -15.07 5.09
CA ALA A 450 1.83 -16.28 4.30
C ALA A 450 2.99 -16.36 3.30
N THR A 451 3.35 -17.55 2.87
CA THR A 451 4.40 -17.74 1.88
C THR A 451 3.85 -18.34 0.58
N TYR A 452 4.55 -18.03 -0.49
CA TYR A 452 4.41 -18.66 -1.80
C TYR A 452 5.61 -19.56 -2.05
N SER A 453 5.41 -20.68 -2.74
CA SER A 453 6.48 -21.52 -3.26
C SER A 453 6.30 -21.73 -4.76
N SER A 454 7.36 -21.56 -5.55
CA SER A 454 7.33 -21.89 -6.97
C SER A 454 7.16 -23.38 -7.23
N GLY A 455 7.68 -24.22 -6.32
CA GLY A 455 7.40 -25.64 -6.22
C GLY A 455 6.21 -25.92 -5.30
N GLU A 456 5.51 -27.03 -5.50
CA GLU A 456 4.41 -27.44 -4.63
C GLU A 456 4.92 -27.85 -3.23
N ASN A 457 4.09 -27.59 -2.19
CA ASN A 457 4.28 -28.07 -0.82
C ASN A 457 5.44 -27.45 0.00
N GLY A 458 5.78 -26.19 -0.26
CA GLY A 458 6.77 -25.47 0.55
C GLY A 458 6.22 -24.25 1.28
N SER A 459 4.93 -23.98 1.17
CA SER A 459 4.30 -22.75 1.66
C SER A 459 3.62 -22.94 3.00
N ALA A 460 3.60 -21.91 3.82
CA ALA A 460 2.93 -21.92 5.12
C ALA A 460 2.37 -20.54 5.51
N LEU A 461 1.44 -20.55 6.45
CA LEU A 461 1.03 -19.41 7.24
C LEU A 461 1.87 -19.39 8.52
N PHE A 462 2.39 -18.22 8.87
CA PHE A 462 3.19 -18.00 10.07
C PHE A 462 2.54 -16.94 10.97
N ILE A 463 2.67 -17.13 12.28
CA ILE A 463 2.44 -16.10 13.29
C ILE A 463 3.66 -16.03 14.19
N LEU A 464 4.22 -14.82 14.36
CA LEU A 464 5.32 -14.54 15.27
C LEU A 464 4.85 -13.61 16.37
N ASP A 465 5.51 -13.65 17.55
CA ASP A 465 5.38 -12.57 18.52
C ASP A 465 6.24 -11.34 18.13
N ALA A 466 6.13 -10.28 18.89
CA ALA A 466 6.85 -9.02 18.67
C ALA A 466 8.38 -9.15 18.78
N THR A 467 8.91 -10.27 19.30
CA THR A 467 10.35 -10.56 19.36
C THR A 467 10.85 -11.38 18.16
N GLY A 468 9.97 -11.71 17.21
CA GLY A 468 10.27 -12.56 16.07
C GLY A 468 10.25 -14.06 16.37
N LYS A 469 9.80 -14.47 17.56
CA LYS A 469 9.66 -15.88 17.91
C LYS A 469 8.42 -16.45 17.25
N LYS A 470 8.59 -17.58 16.57
CA LYS A 470 7.48 -18.28 15.93
C LYS A 470 6.50 -18.86 16.98
N LEU A 471 5.25 -18.44 16.90
CA LEU A 471 4.13 -18.93 17.73
C LEU A 471 3.35 -20.02 17.00
N PHE A 472 3.19 -19.87 15.68
CA PHE A 472 2.37 -20.77 14.87
C PHE A 472 2.94 -20.91 13.46
N GLU A 473 2.77 -22.12 12.91
CA GLU A 473 3.07 -22.43 11.52
C GLU A 473 2.06 -23.47 11.02
N GLU A 474 1.40 -23.20 9.92
CA GLU A 474 0.44 -24.10 9.28
C GLU A 474 0.75 -24.24 7.79
N PRO A 475 0.97 -25.43 7.26
CA PRO A 475 1.19 -25.65 5.84
C PRO A 475 0.01 -25.15 4.99
N LEU A 476 0.30 -24.40 3.94
CA LEU A 476 -0.69 -24.01 2.94
C LEU A 476 -0.69 -25.00 1.78
N PRO A 477 -1.84 -25.19 1.12
CA PRO A 477 -1.93 -26.13 0.02
C PRO A 477 -1.17 -25.62 -1.22
N ASN A 478 -0.66 -26.55 -2.00
CA ASN A 478 -0.04 -26.31 -3.29
C ASN A 478 1.09 -25.27 -3.21
N ARG A 479 1.02 -24.20 -4.00
CA ARG A 479 2.02 -23.12 -4.02
C ARG A 479 1.76 -22.01 -2.98
N GLY A 480 0.76 -22.15 -2.11
CA GLY A 480 0.44 -21.17 -1.07
C GLY A 480 -0.11 -19.86 -1.61
N SER A 481 0.36 -18.73 -1.10
CA SER A 481 -0.16 -17.41 -1.39
C SER A 481 0.90 -16.44 -1.93
N MET A 482 0.61 -15.78 -3.06
CA MET A 482 1.35 -14.62 -3.54
C MET A 482 0.76 -13.30 -3.01
N ALA A 483 -0.39 -13.35 -2.33
CA ALA A 483 -1.06 -12.19 -1.77
C ALA A 483 -0.72 -12.04 -0.28
N VAL A 484 -0.65 -10.81 0.19
CA VAL A 484 -0.55 -10.51 1.63
C VAL A 484 -1.86 -10.90 2.30
N PRO A 485 -1.85 -11.57 3.46
CA PRO A 485 -3.07 -11.90 4.20
C PRO A 485 -3.87 -10.64 4.58
N THR A 486 -5.14 -10.84 4.89
CA THR A 486 -5.99 -9.80 5.47
C THR A 486 -6.51 -10.24 6.82
N LEU A 487 -6.38 -9.38 7.83
CA LEU A 487 -6.88 -9.56 9.19
C LEU A 487 -8.17 -8.75 9.34
N ALA A 488 -9.27 -9.40 9.61
CA ALA A 488 -10.57 -8.75 9.78
C ALA A 488 -11.51 -9.65 10.59
N ASP A 489 -12.58 -9.11 11.08
CA ASP A 489 -13.72 -9.86 11.61
C ASP A 489 -14.68 -10.14 10.45
N VAL A 490 -14.71 -11.37 9.98
CA VAL A 490 -15.52 -11.72 8.79
C VAL A 490 -17.00 -11.88 9.15
N ASP A 491 -17.30 -12.50 10.27
CA ASP A 491 -18.68 -12.85 10.64
C ASP A 491 -19.32 -11.95 11.72
N GLY A 492 -18.62 -10.88 12.12
CA GLY A 492 -19.14 -9.88 13.05
C GLY A 492 -19.13 -10.32 14.52
N ASP A 493 -18.38 -11.37 14.87
CA ASP A 493 -18.32 -11.88 16.24
C ASP A 493 -17.30 -11.16 17.15
N GLY A 494 -16.56 -10.21 16.60
CA GLY A 494 -15.53 -9.42 17.30
C GLY A 494 -14.17 -10.11 17.37
N THR A 495 -14.02 -11.29 16.75
CA THR A 495 -12.78 -12.06 16.70
C THR A 495 -12.04 -11.80 15.38
N VAL A 496 -10.71 -11.79 15.40
CA VAL A 496 -9.93 -11.60 14.17
C VAL A 496 -9.86 -12.91 13.38
N ASP A 497 -10.21 -12.81 12.10
CA ASP A 497 -10.00 -13.85 11.11
C ASP A 497 -8.81 -13.49 10.20
N ILE A 498 -8.07 -14.51 9.75
CA ILE A 498 -6.98 -14.40 8.78
C ILE A 498 -7.49 -14.91 7.43
N VAL A 499 -7.66 -14.01 6.48
CA VAL A 499 -8.12 -14.34 5.11
C VAL A 499 -6.91 -14.44 4.18
N ILE A 500 -6.72 -15.58 3.55
CA ILE A 500 -5.60 -15.89 2.67
C ILE A 500 -6.11 -16.27 1.28
N SER A 501 -5.79 -15.46 0.25
CA SER A 501 -6.00 -15.82 -1.15
C SER A 501 -4.89 -16.76 -1.61
N LEU A 502 -5.25 -17.91 -2.17
CA LEU A 502 -4.30 -18.92 -2.62
C LEU A 502 -3.94 -18.73 -4.09
N LYS A 503 -2.71 -19.09 -4.44
CA LYS A 503 -2.18 -18.96 -5.82
C LYS A 503 -2.92 -19.87 -6.79
N ASP A 504 -3.05 -21.14 -6.45
CA ASP A 504 -3.52 -22.16 -7.37
C ASP A 504 -5.02 -22.42 -7.21
N ALA A 505 -5.73 -22.34 -8.33
CA ALA A 505 -7.11 -22.81 -8.42
C ALA A 505 -7.27 -23.93 -9.48
N VAL A 506 -6.41 -23.91 -10.51
CA VAL A 506 -6.52 -24.89 -11.61
C VAL A 506 -6.34 -26.31 -11.06
N ASP A 507 -7.40 -27.11 -11.16
CA ASP A 507 -7.49 -28.49 -10.66
C ASP A 507 -7.26 -28.67 -9.15
N LYS A 508 -7.12 -27.58 -8.36
CA LYS A 508 -6.79 -27.64 -6.93
C LYS A 508 -7.96 -27.32 -5.99
N VAL A 509 -9.02 -26.75 -6.50
CA VAL A 509 -10.32 -26.56 -5.83
C VAL A 509 -10.35 -25.48 -4.73
N GLU A 510 -9.26 -25.14 -4.06
CA GLU A 510 -9.25 -24.08 -3.05
C GLU A 510 -8.72 -22.76 -3.63
N LEU A 511 -9.49 -21.68 -3.47
CA LEU A 511 -9.05 -20.33 -3.86
C LEU A 511 -8.67 -19.46 -2.67
N ALA A 512 -9.22 -19.72 -1.50
CA ALA A 512 -8.89 -19.01 -0.27
C ALA A 512 -9.18 -19.87 0.97
N ARG A 513 -8.51 -19.52 2.06
CA ARG A 513 -8.77 -20.05 3.41
C ARG A 513 -9.00 -18.92 4.38
N ILE A 514 -9.95 -19.11 5.27
CA ILE A 514 -10.22 -18.21 6.38
C ILE A 514 -9.98 -18.98 7.68
N TYR A 515 -9.11 -18.42 8.52
CA TYR A 515 -8.76 -18.96 9.82
C TYR A 515 -9.20 -18.00 10.92
N ARG A 516 -10.01 -18.46 11.86
CA ARG A 516 -10.29 -17.70 13.09
C ARG A 516 -9.13 -17.79 14.06
N VAL A 517 -8.83 -16.71 14.75
CA VAL A 517 -7.88 -16.68 15.87
C VAL A 517 -8.65 -16.59 17.17
N PRO A 518 -8.90 -17.70 17.87
CA PRO A 518 -9.73 -17.69 19.07
C PRO A 518 -9.12 -16.81 20.18
N GLY A 519 -9.94 -16.00 20.83
CA GLY A 519 -9.53 -15.09 21.90
C GLY A 519 -8.94 -13.77 21.45
N SER A 520 -8.75 -13.57 20.14
CA SER A 520 -8.36 -12.27 19.59
C SER A 520 -9.53 -11.28 19.60
N LYS A 521 -9.23 -10.01 19.35
CA LYS A 521 -10.21 -8.93 19.24
C LYS A 521 -9.82 -7.98 18.11
N THR A 522 -10.81 -7.38 17.46
CA THR A 522 -10.62 -6.45 16.35
C THR A 522 -10.25 -5.02 16.77
N ASN A 523 -10.01 -4.78 18.05
CA ASN A 523 -9.73 -3.45 18.57
C ASN A 523 -8.29 -2.95 18.33
N CYS A 524 -7.41 -3.80 17.79
CA CYS A 524 -6.00 -3.45 17.59
C CYS A 524 -5.44 -4.09 16.31
N LEU A 525 -5.72 -3.45 15.17
CA LEU A 525 -5.25 -3.86 13.85
C LEU A 525 -4.28 -2.79 13.32
N LEU A 526 -2.96 -2.95 13.53
CA LEU A 526 -1.97 -1.94 13.21
C LEU A 526 -1.68 -1.83 11.71
N TRP A 527 -1.60 -2.98 11.04
CA TRP A 527 -1.39 -3.09 9.59
C TRP A 527 -2.14 -4.33 9.08
N PRO A 528 -3.48 -4.25 8.93
CA PRO A 528 -4.32 -5.44 8.78
C PRO A 528 -4.30 -6.11 7.41
N THR A 529 -3.79 -5.46 6.37
CA THR A 529 -3.86 -6.02 5.01
C THR A 529 -2.72 -5.49 4.13
N GLY A 530 -2.59 -6.02 2.94
CA GLY A 530 -1.63 -5.49 1.97
C GLY A 530 -1.84 -4.00 1.72
N ARG A 531 -0.77 -3.21 1.82
CA ARG A 531 -0.78 -1.74 1.69
C ARG A 531 -1.54 -1.03 2.82
N ALA A 532 -1.44 -1.53 4.04
CA ALA A 532 -1.96 -1.04 5.30
C ALA A 532 -3.48 -1.14 5.50
N ASN A 533 -4.28 -0.78 4.52
CA ASN A 533 -5.72 -0.61 4.68
C ASN A 533 -6.50 -0.89 3.37
N ASN A 534 -7.81 -0.77 3.40
CA ASN A 534 -8.66 -0.97 2.23
C ASN A 534 -8.56 0.13 1.16
N LEU A 535 -7.91 1.27 1.44
CA LEU A 535 -7.55 2.28 0.42
C LEU A 535 -6.27 1.89 -0.35
N ARG A 536 -5.52 0.91 0.12
CA ARG A 536 -4.25 0.45 -0.47
C ARG A 536 -3.21 1.55 -0.61
N ASN A 537 -3.24 2.55 0.27
CA ASN A 537 -2.39 3.73 0.20
C ASN A 537 -1.09 3.63 1.02
N ALA A 538 -0.98 2.63 1.89
CA ALA A 538 0.19 2.42 2.77
C ALA A 538 0.57 3.67 3.59
N TRP A 539 -0.40 4.46 3.95
CA TRP A 539 -0.24 5.63 4.79
C TRP A 539 -0.56 5.31 6.24
N VAL A 540 0.37 5.68 7.11
CA VAL A 540 0.23 5.61 8.56
C VAL A 540 0.07 7.05 9.06
N PRO A 541 -1.17 7.57 9.23
CA PRO A 541 -1.39 8.93 9.69
C PRO A 541 -0.83 9.11 11.10
N LYS A 542 -0.39 10.34 11.43
CA LYS A 542 0.08 10.69 12.79
C LYS A 542 -1.00 10.46 13.83
N LYS A 543 -0.56 10.19 15.04
CA LYS A 543 -1.43 10.24 16.21
C LYS A 543 -1.82 11.69 16.47
N ASN A 544 -3.10 11.97 16.61
CA ASN A 544 -3.60 13.27 17.05
C ASN A 544 -3.37 13.49 18.53
#